data_04a4d09a443b2f9a2b16c4c346a774b1
#
_entry.id   04a4d09a443b2f9a2b16c4c346a774b1
#
_cell.length_a   1.000
_cell.length_b   1.000
_cell.length_c   1.000
_cell.angle_alpha   90.00
_cell.angle_beta   90.00
_cell.angle_gamma   90.00
#
_symmetry.space_group_name_H-M   'P 1'
#
loop_
_entity.id
_entity.type
_entity.pdbx_description
1 polymer ?
#
loop_
_entity_poly.entity_id
_entity_poly.type
_entity_poly.pdbx_seq_one_letter_code
_entity_poly.pdbx_strand_id
1 'polypeptide(L)'
;RHSFPTRRSSDLMQNNSFRQDINGLRAIAVIAVVLFHFNASWMPGGFAGVDVFFVISGFLMTGIIFRGIEQENFSILKFYVARANRIIPALAVLCLVLLIFGWFYLTPLDYKALGKHAASSVAFLSNIIYWKESGYFDAASHEKWLLHTWSLSVEWQFYIIYPLILVSMRKFMSIKTMKSLLLVGTVLGFIFCV
;
A
#
# COMPACT_ATOMS: atom_id res chain seq x y z
N ARG A 1 16.26 44.14 -35.06
CA ARG A 1 16.36 43.81 -33.61
C ARG A 1 15.28 42.77 -33.32
N HIS A 2 15.66 41.48 -33.30
CA HIS A 2 14.79 40.40 -32.87
C HIS A 2 14.89 40.31 -31.35
N SER A 3 13.84 40.71 -30.65
CA SER A 3 13.67 40.47 -29.22
C SER A 3 13.24 39.02 -29.00
N PHE A 4 14.12 38.22 -28.41
CA PHE A 4 13.75 36.89 -27.89
C PHE A 4 12.78 37.05 -26.73
N PRO A 5 11.67 36.31 -26.68
CA PRO A 5 10.81 36.32 -25.51
C PRO A 5 11.55 35.68 -24.33
N THR A 6 11.85 36.48 -23.34
CA THR A 6 12.37 36.00 -22.03
C THR A 6 11.25 35.13 -21.40
N ARG A 7 11.46 33.84 -21.46
CA ARG A 7 10.62 32.86 -20.72
C ARG A 7 10.68 33.23 -19.25
N ARG A 8 9.57 33.67 -18.72
CA ARG A 8 9.41 34.07 -17.31
C ARG A 8 9.80 32.88 -16.44
N SER A 9 10.75 33.05 -15.54
CA SER A 9 11.22 32.04 -14.57
C SER A 9 10.11 31.55 -13.61
N SER A 10 8.93 32.16 -13.64
CA SER A 10 7.73 31.72 -12.96
C SER A 10 7.13 30.41 -13.54
N ASP A 11 7.40 30.08 -14.81
CA ASP A 11 6.86 28.87 -15.45
C ASP A 11 7.66 27.61 -15.14
N LEU A 12 8.85 27.77 -14.57
CA LEU A 12 9.71 26.66 -14.12
C LEU A 12 9.44 26.22 -12.69
N MET A 13 8.61 26.97 -11.97
CA MET A 13 8.12 26.59 -10.64
C MET A 13 6.71 25.98 -10.68
N GLN A 14 6.39 25.21 -11.70
CA GLN A 14 5.30 24.27 -11.57
C GLN A 14 5.78 23.11 -10.70
N ASN A 15 5.86 23.46 -9.46
CA ASN A 15 6.22 22.71 -8.30
C ASN A 15 5.53 21.33 -8.34
N ASN A 16 6.31 20.30 -8.53
CA ASN A 16 6.05 19.04 -7.86
C ASN A 16 6.14 19.32 -6.34
N SER A 17 5.13 19.99 -5.79
CA SER A 17 5.10 20.28 -4.37
C SER A 17 5.04 18.95 -3.64
N PHE A 18 6.22 18.53 -3.22
CA PHE A 18 6.38 17.39 -2.35
C PHE A 18 5.44 17.57 -1.16
N ARG A 19 4.43 16.73 -1.04
CA ARG A 19 3.39 16.81 -0.03
C ARG A 19 4.00 16.47 1.34
N GLN A 20 4.60 17.47 1.99
CA GLN A 20 5.23 17.32 3.30
C GLN A 20 4.23 16.91 4.39
N ASP A 21 2.99 17.39 4.28
CA ASP A 21 1.87 17.02 5.15
C ASP A 21 1.62 15.51 5.15
N ILE A 22 1.53 14.89 3.96
CA ILE A 22 1.31 13.45 3.82
C ILE A 22 2.52 12.66 4.34
N ASN A 23 3.74 13.14 4.06
CA ASN A 23 4.93 12.45 4.57
C ASN A 23 5.07 12.58 6.09
N GLY A 24 4.70 13.72 6.67
CA GLY A 24 4.62 13.88 8.11
C GLY A 24 3.64 12.91 8.76
N LEU A 25 2.43 12.79 8.18
CA LEU A 25 1.42 11.85 8.65
C LEU A 25 1.89 10.38 8.55
N ARG A 26 2.59 10.02 7.46
CA ARG A 26 3.18 8.68 7.32
C ARG A 26 4.26 8.42 8.36
N ALA A 27 5.11 9.41 8.65
CA ALA A 27 6.13 9.27 9.68
C ALA A 27 5.53 9.04 11.06
N ILE A 28 4.50 9.79 11.43
CA ILE A 28 3.76 9.60 12.68
C ILE A 28 3.16 8.19 12.75
N ALA A 29 2.52 7.73 11.66
CA ALA A 29 1.93 6.40 11.59
C ALA A 29 2.98 5.29 11.76
N VAL A 30 4.15 5.40 11.11
CA VAL A 30 5.26 4.45 11.28
C VAL A 30 5.73 4.41 12.73
N ILE A 31 5.98 5.59 13.33
CA ILE A 31 6.47 5.68 14.71
C ILE A 31 5.45 5.04 15.66
N ALA A 32 4.15 5.31 15.47
CA ALA A 32 3.09 4.72 16.29
C ALA A 32 3.08 3.19 16.22
N VAL A 33 3.17 2.62 15.00
CA VAL A 33 3.24 1.18 14.80
C VAL A 33 4.48 0.58 15.45
N VAL A 34 5.65 1.19 15.26
CA VAL A 34 6.91 0.71 15.81
C VAL A 34 6.87 0.72 17.33
N LEU A 35 6.45 1.83 17.96
CA LEU A 35 6.35 1.94 19.41
C LEU A 35 5.38 0.91 20.00
N PHE A 36 4.24 0.69 19.35
CA PHE A 36 3.27 -0.34 19.75
C PHE A 36 3.90 -1.75 19.75
N HIS A 37 4.72 -2.07 18.73
CA HIS A 37 5.35 -3.38 18.65
C HIS A 37 6.53 -3.57 19.62
N PHE A 38 7.19 -2.49 20.01
CA PHE A 38 8.18 -2.57 21.10
C PHE A 38 7.50 -2.79 22.45
N ASN A 39 6.46 -2.03 22.74
CA ASN A 39 5.66 -2.19 23.95
C ASN A 39 4.28 -1.55 23.74
N ALA A 40 3.23 -2.37 23.79
CA ALA A 40 1.85 -1.91 23.58
C ALA A 40 1.41 -0.79 24.54
N SER A 41 2.02 -0.70 25.74
CA SER A 41 1.73 0.36 26.71
C SER A 41 2.33 1.72 26.33
N TRP A 42 3.36 1.77 25.49
CA TRP A 42 3.99 3.03 25.07
C TRP A 42 3.11 3.81 24.09
N MET A 43 2.38 3.09 23.25
CA MET A 43 1.47 3.70 22.26
C MET A 43 0.21 2.85 22.12
N PRO A 44 -0.71 2.87 23.10
CA PRO A 44 -1.97 2.15 22.99
C PRO A 44 -2.73 2.55 21.71
N GLY A 45 -3.15 1.57 20.90
CA GLY A 45 -3.80 1.83 19.62
C GLY A 45 -2.84 2.17 18.46
N GLY A 46 -1.51 2.10 18.66
CA GLY A 46 -0.53 2.38 17.61
C GLY A 46 -0.64 1.48 16.36
N PHE A 47 -1.26 0.30 16.49
CA PHE A 47 -1.58 -0.58 15.37
C PHE A 47 -2.46 0.09 14.30
N ALA A 48 -3.32 1.06 14.68
CA ALA A 48 -4.14 1.84 13.75
C ALA A 48 -3.31 2.66 12.74
N GLY A 49 -2.01 2.82 12.98
CA GLY A 49 -1.09 3.42 12.01
C GLY A 49 -1.09 2.68 10.66
N VAL A 50 -1.39 1.37 10.63
CA VAL A 50 -1.55 0.60 9.39
C VAL A 50 -2.76 1.10 8.59
N ASP A 51 -3.87 1.42 9.26
CA ASP A 51 -5.08 1.94 8.61
C ASP A 51 -4.83 3.33 8.02
N VAL A 52 -4.02 4.14 8.71
CA VAL A 52 -3.56 5.45 8.16
C VAL A 52 -2.80 5.26 6.85
N PHE A 53 -1.94 4.23 6.74
CA PHE A 53 -1.28 3.92 5.47
C PHE A 53 -2.27 3.54 4.38
N PHE A 54 -3.29 2.73 4.65
CA PHE A 54 -4.31 2.37 3.68
C PHE A 54 -5.08 3.60 3.18
N VAL A 55 -5.47 4.50 4.09
CA VAL A 55 -6.15 5.76 3.73
C VAL A 55 -5.25 6.64 2.85
N ILE A 56 -3.98 6.82 3.21
CA ILE A 56 -3.02 7.59 2.42
C ILE A 56 -2.81 6.98 1.04
N SER A 57 -2.64 5.65 0.97
CA SER A 57 -2.49 4.93 -0.29
C SER A 57 -3.72 5.10 -1.18
N GLY A 58 -4.92 4.94 -0.63
CA GLY A 58 -6.17 5.16 -1.35
C GLY A 58 -6.29 6.58 -1.90
N PHE A 59 -5.98 7.59 -1.08
CA PHE A 59 -5.98 8.99 -1.49
C PHE A 59 -5.01 9.28 -2.63
N LEU A 60 -3.76 8.85 -2.50
CA LEU A 60 -2.73 9.08 -3.50
C LEU A 60 -3.03 8.35 -4.81
N MET A 61 -3.49 7.09 -4.73
CA MET A 61 -3.84 6.30 -5.92
C MET A 61 -5.02 6.92 -6.66
N THR A 62 -6.07 7.30 -5.96
CA THR A 62 -7.21 8.00 -6.52
C THR A 62 -6.78 9.26 -7.27
N GLY A 63 -5.92 10.07 -6.66
CA GLY A 63 -5.41 11.30 -7.29
C GLY A 63 -4.56 11.04 -8.54
N ILE A 64 -3.74 9.99 -8.56
CA ILE A 64 -2.92 9.61 -9.73
C ILE A 64 -3.82 9.11 -10.87
N ILE A 65 -4.77 8.22 -10.57
CA ILE A 65 -5.63 7.61 -11.58
C ILE A 65 -6.55 8.66 -12.19
N PHE A 66 -7.21 9.50 -11.38
CA PHE A 66 -8.11 10.54 -11.90
C PHE A 66 -7.37 11.55 -12.77
N ARG A 67 -6.21 12.02 -12.35
CA ARG A 67 -5.37 12.92 -13.18
C ARG A 67 -5.01 12.26 -14.52
N GLY A 68 -4.60 11.00 -14.50
CA GLY A 68 -4.27 10.28 -15.73
C GLY A 68 -5.49 10.09 -16.65
N ILE A 69 -6.67 9.82 -16.08
CA ILE A 69 -7.92 9.69 -16.84
C ILE A 69 -8.36 11.05 -17.41
N GLU A 70 -8.26 12.14 -16.63
CA GLU A 70 -8.61 13.50 -17.07
C GLU A 70 -7.70 13.98 -18.20
N GLN A 71 -6.42 13.58 -18.19
CA GLN A 71 -5.43 13.91 -19.21
C GLN A 71 -5.39 12.90 -20.38
N GLU A 72 -6.26 11.91 -20.38
CA GLU A 72 -6.35 10.84 -21.38
C GLU A 72 -5.03 10.07 -21.61
N ASN A 73 -4.14 10.06 -20.62
CA ASN A 73 -2.82 9.44 -20.71
C ASN A 73 -2.58 8.33 -19.66
N PHE A 74 -3.63 7.87 -18.97
CA PHE A 74 -3.50 6.83 -17.95
C PHE A 74 -3.18 5.47 -18.57
N SER A 75 -2.02 4.92 -18.21
CA SER A 75 -1.61 3.57 -18.58
C SER A 75 -1.58 2.66 -17.35
N ILE A 76 -2.47 1.67 -17.33
CA ILE A 76 -2.56 0.66 -16.25
C ILE A 76 -1.21 -0.06 -16.09
N LEU A 77 -0.58 -0.46 -17.21
CA LEU A 77 0.68 -1.20 -17.18
C LEU A 77 1.81 -0.35 -16.56
N LYS A 78 1.95 0.91 -16.99
CA LYS A 78 2.95 1.83 -16.39
C LYS A 78 2.69 2.04 -14.91
N PHE A 79 1.44 2.12 -14.51
CA PHE A 79 1.05 2.24 -13.10
C PHE A 79 1.48 1.00 -12.29
N TYR A 80 1.21 -0.22 -12.79
CA TYR A 80 1.61 -1.45 -12.11
C TYR A 80 3.12 -1.61 -12.01
N VAL A 81 3.84 -1.36 -13.09
CA VAL A 81 5.31 -1.42 -13.10
C VAL A 81 5.92 -0.44 -12.09
N ALA A 82 5.39 0.78 -12.01
CA ALA A 82 5.85 1.78 -11.05
C ALA A 82 5.65 1.33 -9.59
N ARG A 83 4.55 0.62 -9.29
CA ARG A 83 4.28 0.06 -7.96
C ARG A 83 5.14 -1.17 -7.69
N ALA A 84 5.23 -2.08 -8.64
CA ALA A 84 6.07 -3.28 -8.56
C ALA A 84 7.53 -2.93 -8.27
N ASN A 85 8.12 -2.02 -9.01
CA ASN A 85 9.51 -1.57 -8.81
C ASN A 85 9.76 -0.93 -7.45
N ARG A 86 8.73 -0.41 -6.80
CA ARG A 86 8.83 0.17 -5.46
C ARG A 86 8.74 -0.87 -4.35
N ILE A 87 7.94 -1.93 -4.53
CA ILE A 87 7.56 -2.87 -3.47
C ILE A 87 8.35 -4.16 -3.59
N ILE A 88 8.40 -4.76 -4.77
CA ILE A 88 8.95 -6.11 -4.98
C ILE A 88 10.42 -6.22 -4.56
N PRO A 89 11.33 -5.28 -4.90
CA PRO A 89 12.73 -5.46 -4.55
C PRO A 89 12.97 -5.53 -3.04
N ALA A 90 12.33 -4.65 -2.27
CA ALA A 90 12.47 -4.63 -0.82
C ALA A 90 11.89 -5.90 -0.18
N LEU A 91 10.70 -6.34 -0.64
CA LEU A 91 10.06 -7.57 -0.16
C LEU A 91 10.90 -8.80 -0.49
N ALA A 92 11.44 -8.87 -1.72
CA ALA A 92 12.29 -10.00 -2.14
C ALA A 92 13.57 -10.11 -1.30
N VAL A 93 14.22 -8.98 -1.03
CA VAL A 93 15.41 -8.94 -0.17
C VAL A 93 15.05 -9.38 1.25
N LEU A 94 13.96 -8.88 1.82
CA LEU A 94 13.49 -9.29 3.15
C LEU A 94 13.25 -10.81 3.21
N CYS A 95 12.49 -11.36 2.26
CA CYS A 95 12.21 -12.79 2.21
C CYS A 95 13.50 -13.61 2.06
N LEU A 96 14.41 -13.18 1.19
CA LEU A 96 15.69 -13.88 0.98
C LEU A 96 16.54 -13.89 2.25
N VAL A 97 16.68 -12.75 2.92
CA VAL A 97 17.45 -12.65 4.18
C VAL A 97 16.84 -13.56 5.26
N LEU A 98 15.51 -13.55 5.41
CA LEU A 98 14.84 -14.40 6.40
C LEU A 98 14.94 -15.88 6.06
N LEU A 99 14.89 -16.27 4.80
CA LEU A 99 15.09 -17.66 4.38
C LEU A 99 16.53 -18.14 4.63
N ILE A 100 17.53 -17.30 4.33
CA ILE A 100 18.94 -17.63 4.62
C ILE A 100 19.15 -17.76 6.14
N PHE A 101 18.65 -16.77 6.91
CA PHE A 101 18.78 -16.81 8.37
C PHE A 101 18.04 -18.02 8.97
N GLY A 102 16.80 -18.27 8.53
CA GLY A 102 15.98 -19.37 9.01
C GLY A 102 16.58 -20.74 8.72
N TRP A 103 17.34 -20.90 7.63
CA TRP A 103 18.06 -22.13 7.32
C TRP A 103 19.02 -22.58 8.44
N PHE A 104 19.64 -21.61 9.12
CA PHE A 104 20.61 -21.91 10.19
C PHE A 104 19.98 -22.01 11.59
N TYR A 105 18.82 -21.38 11.81
CA TYR A 105 18.27 -21.19 13.17
C TYR A 105 16.93 -21.88 13.40
N LEU A 106 16.19 -22.25 12.37
CA LEU A 106 14.87 -22.84 12.52
C LEU A 106 14.89 -24.37 12.44
N THR A 107 13.92 -24.98 13.12
CA THR A 107 13.64 -26.41 12.92
C THR A 107 13.13 -26.65 11.48
N PRO A 108 13.26 -27.88 10.92
CA PRO A 108 12.75 -28.18 9.59
C PRO A 108 11.26 -27.85 9.42
N LEU A 109 10.46 -27.98 10.48
CA LEU A 109 9.02 -27.69 10.45
C LEU A 109 8.78 -26.18 10.37
N ASP A 110 9.45 -25.39 11.20
CA ASP A 110 9.33 -23.94 11.22
C ASP A 110 9.90 -23.31 9.94
N TYR A 111 10.98 -23.88 9.41
CA TYR A 111 11.54 -23.44 8.14
C TYR A 111 10.58 -23.68 6.97
N LYS A 112 9.87 -24.81 6.97
CA LYS A 112 8.81 -25.09 5.99
C LYS A 112 7.68 -24.05 6.10
N ALA A 113 7.27 -23.69 7.32
CA ALA A 113 6.27 -22.66 7.54
C ALA A 113 6.77 -21.28 7.05
N LEU A 114 8.01 -20.90 7.35
CA LEU A 114 8.62 -19.67 6.84
C LEU A 114 8.66 -19.65 5.31
N GLY A 115 9.01 -20.75 4.65
CA GLY A 115 9.00 -20.89 3.19
C GLY A 115 7.62 -20.65 2.59
N LYS A 116 6.56 -21.20 3.21
CA LYS A 116 5.17 -20.98 2.82
C LYS A 116 4.78 -19.49 2.98
N HIS A 117 5.15 -18.86 4.09
CA HIS A 117 4.88 -17.45 4.33
C HIS A 117 5.66 -16.55 3.36
N ALA A 118 6.92 -16.84 3.06
CA ALA A 118 7.72 -16.10 2.08
C ALA A 118 7.11 -16.21 0.67
N ALA A 119 6.76 -17.43 0.24
CA ALA A 119 6.12 -17.63 -1.07
C ALA A 119 4.78 -16.88 -1.18
N SER A 120 3.94 -16.95 -0.16
CA SER A 120 2.66 -16.23 -0.15
C SER A 120 2.83 -14.72 -0.10
N SER A 121 3.87 -14.21 0.57
CA SER A 121 4.19 -12.79 0.62
C SER A 121 4.62 -12.26 -0.75
N VAL A 122 5.51 -12.98 -1.44
CA VAL A 122 5.95 -12.61 -2.79
C VAL A 122 4.82 -12.71 -3.81
N ALA A 123 3.89 -13.66 -3.63
CA ALA A 123 2.67 -13.77 -4.43
C ALA A 123 1.58 -12.77 -4.04
N PHE A 124 1.78 -11.95 -3.00
CA PHE A 124 0.76 -11.03 -2.43
C PHE A 124 -0.55 -11.72 -2.03
N LEU A 125 -0.43 -12.91 -1.45
CA LEU A 125 -1.54 -13.73 -0.93
C LEU A 125 -1.38 -14.03 0.57
N SER A 126 -0.45 -13.38 1.26
CA SER A 126 -0.15 -13.65 2.66
C SER A 126 -1.35 -13.36 3.58
N ASN A 127 -2.18 -12.36 3.28
CA ASN A 127 -3.42 -12.09 4.00
C ASN A 127 -4.37 -13.30 4.00
N ILE A 128 -4.51 -14.00 2.87
CA ILE A 128 -5.37 -15.18 2.74
C ILE A 128 -4.77 -16.37 3.51
N ILE A 129 -3.44 -16.54 3.44
CA ILE A 129 -2.75 -17.62 4.15
C ILE A 129 -2.88 -17.42 5.66
N TYR A 130 -2.57 -16.23 6.17
CA TYR A 130 -2.70 -15.95 7.61
C TYR A 130 -4.15 -16.03 8.10
N TRP A 131 -5.12 -15.59 7.28
CA TRP A 131 -6.54 -15.78 7.63
C TRP A 131 -6.93 -17.26 7.74
N LYS A 132 -6.44 -18.12 6.84
CA LYS A 132 -6.69 -19.57 6.91
C LYS A 132 -5.97 -20.25 8.08
N GLU A 133 -4.86 -19.69 8.52
CA GLU A 133 -4.07 -20.18 9.65
C GLU A 133 -4.57 -19.61 10.98
N SER A 134 -5.46 -18.61 10.97
CA SER A 134 -6.06 -18.09 12.20
C SER A 134 -7.05 -19.10 12.77
N GLY A 135 -6.76 -19.64 13.94
CA GLY A 135 -7.60 -20.65 14.58
C GLY A 135 -7.11 -21.00 15.98
N TYR A 136 -7.83 -21.88 16.65
CA TYR A 136 -7.50 -22.30 18.01
C TYR A 136 -6.12 -22.93 18.19
N PHE A 137 -5.60 -23.58 17.15
CA PHE A 137 -4.26 -24.21 17.13
C PHE A 137 -3.20 -23.35 16.42
N ASP A 138 -3.50 -22.05 16.20
CA ASP A 138 -2.54 -21.18 15.52
C ASP A 138 -1.30 -20.93 16.39
N ALA A 139 -0.13 -21.02 15.77
CA ALA A 139 1.11 -20.56 16.39
C ALA A 139 0.97 -19.09 16.77
N ALA A 140 1.48 -18.71 17.93
CA ALA A 140 1.40 -17.35 18.40
C ALA A 140 1.88 -16.37 17.31
N SER A 141 1.23 -15.24 17.19
CA SER A 141 1.54 -14.24 16.16
C SER A 141 3.03 -13.82 16.16
N HIS A 142 3.69 -13.91 17.32
CA HIS A 142 5.12 -13.63 17.49
C HIS A 142 6.05 -14.64 16.81
N GLU A 143 5.58 -15.84 16.47
CA GLU A 143 6.36 -16.87 15.78
C GLU A 143 6.33 -16.70 14.25
N LYS A 144 5.45 -15.86 13.72
CA LYS A 144 5.27 -15.62 12.29
C LYS A 144 6.09 -14.41 11.84
N TRP A 145 7.36 -14.64 11.45
CA TRP A 145 8.30 -13.56 11.09
C TRP A 145 7.86 -12.63 9.95
N LEU A 146 7.04 -13.11 9.06
CA LEU A 146 6.49 -12.35 7.92
C LEU A 146 5.03 -11.93 8.13
N LEU A 147 4.51 -12.00 9.36
CA LEU A 147 3.10 -11.71 9.63
C LEU A 147 2.66 -10.39 9.01
N HIS A 148 3.43 -9.32 9.20
CA HIS A 148 3.08 -7.97 8.75
C HIS A 148 2.98 -7.81 7.23
N THR A 149 3.41 -8.78 6.43
CA THR A 149 3.23 -8.75 4.98
C THR A 149 1.76 -8.92 4.55
N TRP A 150 0.86 -9.29 5.49
CA TRP A 150 -0.56 -9.36 5.20
C TRP A 150 -1.14 -8.01 4.72
N SER A 151 -0.75 -6.93 5.35
CA SER A 151 -1.21 -5.58 4.97
C SER A 151 -0.68 -5.16 3.59
N LEU A 152 0.57 -5.51 3.28
CA LEU A 152 1.17 -5.28 1.97
C LEU A 152 0.44 -6.06 0.87
N SER A 153 0.00 -7.29 1.16
CA SER A 153 -0.79 -8.10 0.22
C SER A 153 -2.15 -7.48 -0.05
N VAL A 154 -2.86 -6.99 0.98
CA VAL A 154 -4.12 -6.26 0.82
C VAL A 154 -3.92 -4.98 -0.01
N GLU A 155 -2.87 -4.21 0.27
CA GLU A 155 -2.55 -3.00 -0.48
C GLU A 155 -2.27 -3.29 -1.96
N TRP A 156 -1.51 -4.37 -2.25
CA TRP A 156 -1.22 -4.78 -3.63
C TRP A 156 -2.46 -5.24 -4.39
N GLN A 157 -3.35 -6.01 -3.75
CA GLN A 157 -4.63 -6.42 -4.32
C GLN A 157 -5.49 -5.20 -4.65
N PHE A 158 -5.53 -4.21 -3.76
CA PHE A 158 -6.19 -2.94 -4.04
C PHE A 158 -5.57 -2.21 -5.25
N TYR A 159 -4.23 -2.18 -5.36
CA TYR A 159 -3.56 -1.55 -6.51
C TYR A 159 -3.88 -2.22 -7.84
N ILE A 160 -4.17 -3.53 -7.84
CA ILE A 160 -4.59 -4.24 -9.06
C ILE A 160 -6.06 -3.93 -9.40
N ILE A 161 -6.94 -4.08 -8.42
CA ILE A 161 -8.40 -4.05 -8.66
C ILE A 161 -8.90 -2.62 -8.88
N TYR A 162 -8.45 -1.69 -8.08
CA TYR A 162 -8.99 -0.33 -8.06
C TYR A 162 -8.83 0.45 -9.38
N PRO A 163 -7.66 0.45 -10.06
CA PRO A 163 -7.53 1.09 -11.36
C PRO A 163 -8.42 0.46 -12.44
N LEU A 164 -8.59 -0.87 -12.40
CA LEU A 164 -9.46 -1.58 -13.34
C LEU A 164 -10.92 -1.14 -13.18
N ILE A 165 -11.39 -1.03 -11.94
CA ILE A 165 -12.73 -0.53 -11.64
C ILE A 165 -12.90 0.88 -12.17
N LEU A 166 -12.00 1.82 -11.85
CA LEU A 166 -12.11 3.21 -12.24
C LEU A 166 -12.07 3.41 -13.76
N VAL A 167 -11.16 2.70 -14.45
CA VAL A 167 -11.07 2.76 -15.92
C VAL A 167 -12.33 2.16 -16.57
N SER A 168 -12.88 1.08 -16.01
CA SER A 168 -14.13 0.50 -16.48
C SER A 168 -15.31 1.44 -16.25
N MET A 169 -15.42 2.05 -15.07
CA MET A 169 -16.47 3.04 -14.78
C MET A 169 -16.41 4.24 -15.75
N ARG A 170 -15.22 4.68 -16.14
CA ARG A 170 -15.04 5.79 -17.07
C ARG A 170 -15.69 5.55 -18.44
N LYS A 171 -15.80 4.30 -18.88
CA LYS A 171 -16.47 3.95 -20.15
C LYS A 171 -17.98 4.19 -20.12
N PHE A 172 -18.60 4.14 -18.93
CA PHE A 172 -20.05 4.16 -18.78
C PHE A 172 -20.56 5.45 -18.13
N MET A 173 -19.70 6.23 -17.46
CA MET A 173 -20.14 7.39 -16.70
C MET A 173 -19.14 8.55 -16.73
N SER A 174 -19.66 9.75 -16.41
CA SER A 174 -18.87 10.97 -16.35
C SER A 174 -17.91 10.97 -15.14
N ILE A 175 -16.83 11.75 -15.23
CA ILE A 175 -15.88 11.92 -14.11
C ILE A 175 -16.58 12.50 -12.87
N LYS A 176 -17.55 13.39 -13.05
CA LYS A 176 -18.32 13.96 -11.92
C LYS A 176 -19.11 12.87 -11.19
N THR A 177 -19.80 12.02 -11.93
CA THR A 177 -20.56 10.88 -11.39
C THR A 177 -19.64 9.90 -10.67
N MET A 178 -18.46 9.59 -11.23
CA MET A 178 -17.48 8.72 -10.59
C MET A 178 -16.99 9.29 -9.25
N LYS A 179 -16.66 10.58 -9.20
CA LYS A 179 -16.24 11.26 -7.94
C LYS A 179 -17.34 11.22 -6.89
N SER A 180 -18.60 11.46 -7.30
CA SER A 180 -19.75 11.39 -6.39
C SER A 180 -19.97 9.97 -5.85
N LEU A 181 -19.91 8.94 -6.70
CA LEU A 181 -20.06 7.55 -6.28
C LEU A 181 -18.94 7.10 -5.33
N LEU A 182 -17.69 7.52 -5.57
CA LEU A 182 -16.59 7.24 -4.66
C LEU A 182 -16.80 7.91 -3.31
N LEU A 183 -17.24 9.16 -3.30
CA LEU A 183 -17.53 9.86 -2.04
C LEU A 183 -18.63 9.14 -1.26
N VAL A 184 -19.74 8.82 -1.91
CA VAL A 184 -20.85 8.07 -1.30
C VAL A 184 -20.37 6.71 -0.79
N GLY A 185 -19.61 5.96 -1.60
CA GLY A 185 -19.05 4.67 -1.20
C GLY A 185 -18.11 4.79 0.00
N THR A 186 -17.30 5.84 0.07
CA THR A 186 -16.42 6.10 1.23
C THR A 186 -17.23 6.39 2.49
N VAL A 187 -18.26 7.23 2.40
CA VAL A 187 -19.13 7.54 3.54
C VAL A 187 -19.89 6.31 4.01
N LEU A 188 -20.47 5.54 3.08
CA LEU A 188 -21.18 4.30 3.44
C LEU A 188 -20.23 3.27 4.07
N GLY A 189 -19.01 3.12 3.51
CA GLY A 189 -17.99 2.24 4.09
C GLY A 189 -17.60 2.66 5.50
N PHE A 190 -17.43 3.95 5.74
CA PHE A 190 -17.16 4.49 7.08
C PHE A 190 -18.32 4.19 8.06
N ILE A 191 -19.57 4.45 7.65
CA ILE A 191 -20.75 4.16 8.48
C ILE A 191 -20.86 2.66 8.79
N PHE A 192 -20.50 1.79 7.85
CA PHE A 192 -20.53 0.34 8.05
C PHE A 192 -19.44 -0.16 9.01
N CYS A 193 -18.30 0.54 9.11
CA CYS A 193 -17.18 0.16 9.99
C CYS A 193 -17.32 0.71 11.43
N VAL A 194 -18.23 1.66 11.68
CA VAL A 194 -18.52 2.26 13.01
C VAL A 194 -19.71 1.56 13.63
#